data_95a157f6945fadfd700c2b8b7e651119
#
_entry.id   95a157f6945fadfd700c2b8b7e651119
#
_cell.length_a   1.000
_cell.length_b   1.000
_cell.length_c   1.000
_cell.angle_alpha   90.00
_cell.angle_beta   90.00
_cell.angle_gamma   90.00
#
_symmetry.space_group_name_H-M   'P 1'
#
loop_
_entity.id
_entity.type
_entity.pdbx_description
1 polymer ?
#
loop_
_entity_poly.entity_id
_entity_poly.type
_entity_poly.pdbx_seq_one_letter_code
_entity_poly.pdbx_strand_id
1 'polypeptide(L)'
;MTTEEMLRLRETRLAPYIQLATNLIGKTRAGGGNMFRHQLDTMAILVDYGYIDSVLLKASIVHDILEDIPEFNHNLLISVDFEGHQVYELVREVTRSPDEVKSEFLTRIYEHGSQNARILKVADRISNMITLGFVNEMEFVSRYTDETERYVFPIAELVNGYMLFELQTLVESRRRYVQDFEKIKSKEIYLDSTNFI
;
A
#
# COMPACT_ATOMS: atom_id res chain seq x y z
N MET A 1 19.27 -4.00 -14.67
CA MET A 1 19.25 -2.52 -14.78
C MET A 1 20.23 -2.11 -15.86
N THR A 2 19.76 -1.42 -16.88
CA THR A 2 20.57 -0.89 -17.99
C THR A 2 21.32 0.38 -17.55
N THR A 3 22.31 0.81 -18.34
CA THR A 3 23.03 2.08 -18.09
C THR A 3 22.09 3.28 -18.13
N GLU A 4 21.08 3.26 -19.01
CA GLU A 4 20.08 4.33 -19.12
C GLU A 4 19.19 4.40 -17.87
N GLU A 5 18.71 3.26 -17.38
CA GLU A 5 17.95 3.17 -16.13
C GLU A 5 18.74 3.67 -14.92
N MET A 6 20.06 3.33 -14.86
CA MET A 6 20.94 3.85 -13.80
C MET A 6 21.09 5.38 -13.86
N LEU A 7 21.21 5.94 -15.06
CA LEU A 7 21.30 7.39 -15.24
C LEU A 7 19.99 8.07 -14.82
N ARG A 8 18.84 7.55 -15.23
CA ARG A 8 17.52 8.08 -14.82
C ARG A 8 17.35 8.04 -13.30
N LEU A 9 17.67 6.92 -12.66
CA LEU A 9 17.58 6.79 -11.21
C LEU A 9 18.50 7.79 -10.49
N ARG A 10 19.73 8.00 -11.00
CA ARG A 10 20.68 8.98 -10.46
C ARG A 10 20.16 10.42 -10.56
N GLU A 11 19.39 10.75 -11.58
CA GLU A 11 18.83 12.08 -11.81
C GLU A 11 17.51 12.29 -11.07
N THR A 12 16.87 11.21 -10.60
CA THR A 12 15.59 11.28 -9.89
C THR A 12 15.75 11.99 -8.54
N ARG A 13 15.05 13.10 -8.37
CA ARG A 13 15.06 13.89 -7.12
C ARG A 13 13.91 13.53 -6.23
N LEU A 14 14.13 12.71 -5.21
CA LEU A 14 13.11 12.26 -4.26
C LEU A 14 12.96 13.19 -3.03
N ALA A 15 14.02 13.91 -2.67
CA ALA A 15 14.04 14.71 -1.44
C ALA A 15 12.88 15.71 -1.29
N PRO A 16 12.44 16.46 -2.32
CA PRO A 16 11.29 17.35 -2.18
C PRO A 16 9.98 16.61 -1.91
N TYR A 17 9.79 15.42 -2.50
CA TYR A 17 8.62 14.58 -2.27
C TYR A 17 8.63 13.95 -0.87
N ILE A 18 9.81 13.52 -0.39
CA ILE A 18 9.99 13.07 1.00
C ILE A 18 9.62 14.20 1.97
N GLN A 19 10.02 15.44 1.67
CA GLN A 19 9.64 16.60 2.48
C GLN A 19 8.11 16.80 2.50
N LEU A 20 7.41 16.69 1.38
CA LEU A 20 5.95 16.74 1.35
C LEU A 20 5.33 15.60 2.18
N ALA A 21 5.85 14.39 2.06
CA ALA A 21 5.37 13.22 2.79
C ALA A 21 5.51 13.36 4.32
N THR A 22 6.37 14.27 4.83
CA THR A 22 6.48 14.52 6.29
C THR A 22 5.17 15.02 6.90
N ASN A 23 4.23 15.54 6.12
CA ASN A 23 2.87 15.86 6.57
C ASN A 23 2.11 14.62 7.08
N LEU A 24 2.53 13.42 6.69
CA LEU A 24 1.93 12.15 7.11
C LEU A 24 2.51 11.58 8.42
N ILE A 25 3.57 12.18 9.01
CA ILE A 25 4.24 11.67 10.21
C ILE A 25 3.29 11.52 11.41
N GLY A 26 2.32 12.42 11.57
CA GLY A 26 1.34 12.36 12.67
C GLY A 26 0.19 11.40 12.46
N LYS A 27 0.09 10.75 11.29
CA LYS A 27 -1.00 9.82 10.96
C LYS A 27 -0.62 8.39 11.32
N THR A 28 -1.49 7.74 12.10
CA THR A 28 -1.34 6.33 12.48
C THR A 28 -2.09 5.42 11.52
N ARG A 29 -1.61 4.19 11.37
CA ARG A 29 -2.21 3.15 10.53
C ARG A 29 -2.90 2.09 11.38
N ALA A 30 -3.97 1.49 10.87
CA ALA A 30 -4.60 0.34 11.50
C ALA A 30 -3.63 -0.84 11.70
N GLY A 31 -2.70 -1.04 10.75
CA GLY A 31 -1.64 -2.06 10.82
C GLY A 31 -0.44 -1.71 11.70
N GLY A 32 -0.49 -0.59 12.43
CA GLY A 32 0.65 -0.07 13.21
C GLY A 32 1.65 0.75 12.38
N GLY A 33 2.54 1.48 13.07
CA GLY A 33 3.46 2.43 12.45
C GLY A 33 2.79 3.74 12.02
N ASN A 34 3.51 4.57 11.27
CA ASN A 34 2.94 5.81 10.74
C ASN A 34 2.89 5.81 9.20
N MET A 35 2.05 6.66 8.65
CA MET A 35 1.83 6.77 7.21
C MET A 35 3.09 7.20 6.45
N PHE A 36 3.93 8.07 7.02
CA PHE A 36 5.19 8.49 6.38
C PHE A 36 6.10 7.29 6.09
N ARG A 37 6.27 6.37 7.06
CA ARG A 37 7.09 5.18 6.85
C ARG A 37 6.51 4.28 5.76
N HIS A 38 5.20 4.11 5.75
CA HIS A 38 4.51 3.33 4.72
C HIS A 38 4.80 3.81 3.29
N GLN A 39 4.86 5.13 3.07
CA GLN A 39 5.22 5.68 1.78
C GLN A 39 6.62 5.22 1.32
N LEU A 40 7.58 5.24 2.25
CA LEU A 40 8.95 4.81 1.96
C LEU A 40 9.05 3.28 1.76
N ASP A 41 8.28 2.50 2.54
CA ASP A 41 8.20 1.05 2.37
C ASP A 41 7.62 0.69 0.99
N THR A 42 6.58 1.41 0.54
CA THR A 42 5.99 1.25 -0.80
C THR A 42 7.01 1.57 -1.91
N MET A 43 7.77 2.65 -1.75
CA MET A 43 8.86 3.00 -2.68
C MET A 43 9.93 1.91 -2.72
N ALA A 44 10.36 1.39 -1.57
CA ALA A 44 11.37 0.34 -1.49
C ALA A 44 10.92 -0.93 -2.22
N ILE A 45 9.65 -1.35 -2.05
CA ILE A 45 9.05 -2.48 -2.77
C ILE A 45 9.12 -2.25 -4.29
N LEU A 46 8.80 -1.06 -4.78
CA LEU A 46 8.92 -0.76 -6.22
C LEU A 46 10.35 -0.95 -6.73
N VAL A 47 11.34 -0.46 -5.99
CA VAL A 47 12.77 -0.59 -6.34
C VAL A 47 13.20 -2.07 -6.32
N ASP A 48 12.77 -2.86 -5.33
CA ASP A 48 13.08 -4.28 -5.22
C ASP A 48 12.57 -5.09 -6.43
N TYR A 49 11.41 -4.68 -6.98
CA TYR A 49 10.85 -5.26 -8.20
C TYR A 49 11.36 -4.62 -9.50
N GLY A 50 12.35 -3.71 -9.43
CA GLY A 50 12.96 -3.08 -10.59
C GLY A 50 12.14 -1.96 -11.23
N TYR A 51 11.10 -1.47 -10.57
CA TYR A 51 10.32 -0.33 -11.02
C TYR A 51 10.98 0.98 -10.60
N ILE A 52 11.74 1.57 -11.52
CA ILE A 52 12.57 2.76 -11.27
C ILE A 52 12.14 4.00 -12.08
N ASP A 53 10.90 3.99 -12.59
CA ASP A 53 10.32 5.16 -13.24
C ASP A 53 10.24 6.35 -12.25
N SER A 54 10.73 7.52 -12.67
CA SER A 54 10.85 8.71 -11.81
C SER A 54 9.49 9.16 -11.26
N VAL A 55 8.46 9.22 -12.11
CA VAL A 55 7.11 9.64 -11.71
C VAL A 55 6.51 8.64 -10.73
N LEU A 56 6.69 7.34 -11.00
CA LEU A 56 6.18 6.27 -10.14
C LEU A 56 6.85 6.30 -8.75
N LEU A 57 8.18 6.44 -8.67
CA LEU A 57 8.89 6.53 -7.40
C LEU A 57 8.50 7.77 -6.60
N LYS A 58 8.36 8.93 -7.26
CA LYS A 58 7.90 10.16 -6.62
C LYS A 58 6.46 10.01 -6.11
N ALA A 59 5.57 9.46 -6.93
CA ALA A 59 4.19 9.22 -6.55
C ALA A 59 4.07 8.26 -5.36
N SER A 60 4.88 7.20 -5.30
CA SER A 60 4.84 6.24 -4.18
C SER A 60 5.15 6.88 -2.82
N ILE A 61 6.00 7.94 -2.80
CA ILE A 61 6.35 8.66 -1.57
C ILE A 61 5.21 9.55 -1.05
N VAL A 62 4.24 9.90 -1.89
CA VAL A 62 3.16 10.83 -1.54
C VAL A 62 1.76 10.31 -1.88
N HIS A 63 1.63 9.00 -2.17
CA HIS A 63 0.40 8.45 -2.74
C HIS A 63 -0.84 8.58 -1.84
N ASP A 64 -0.68 8.60 -0.52
CA ASP A 64 -1.79 8.76 0.42
C ASP A 64 -2.03 10.22 0.85
N ILE A 65 -1.21 11.17 0.37
CA ILE A 65 -1.28 12.56 0.88
C ILE A 65 -2.64 13.22 0.60
N LEU A 66 -3.27 12.91 -0.53
CA LEU A 66 -4.58 13.45 -0.90
C LEU A 66 -5.74 12.75 -0.15
N GLU A 67 -5.58 11.48 0.23
CA GLU A 67 -6.60 10.72 0.98
C GLU A 67 -6.55 11.07 2.48
N ASP A 68 -5.35 11.17 3.06
CA ASP A 68 -5.16 11.32 4.50
C ASP A 68 -5.11 12.79 4.97
N ILE A 69 -4.90 13.74 4.08
CA ILE A 69 -4.84 15.18 4.40
C ILE A 69 -5.81 15.94 3.50
N PRO A 70 -7.10 16.01 3.85
CA PRO A 70 -8.12 16.65 3.00
C PRO A 70 -7.85 18.12 2.65
N GLU A 71 -7.15 18.85 3.53
CA GLU A 71 -6.78 20.26 3.32
C GLU A 71 -5.45 20.44 2.56
N PHE A 72 -4.83 19.34 2.08
CA PHE A 72 -3.56 19.45 1.39
C PHE A 72 -3.68 20.27 0.11
N ASN A 73 -2.83 21.31 0.04
CA ASN A 73 -2.78 22.14 -1.17
C ASN A 73 -2.05 21.38 -2.31
N HIS A 74 -2.82 20.79 -3.20
CA HIS A 74 -2.29 20.03 -4.34
C HIS A 74 -1.36 20.82 -5.26
N ASN A 75 -1.45 22.17 -5.30
CA ASN A 75 -0.52 22.99 -6.06
C ASN A 75 0.92 22.86 -5.53
N LEU A 76 1.13 22.54 -4.26
CA LEU A 76 2.45 22.27 -3.71
C LEU A 76 3.07 21.02 -4.35
N LEU A 77 2.27 20.00 -4.64
CA LEU A 77 2.74 18.79 -5.32
C LEU A 77 2.99 19.05 -6.81
N ILE A 78 2.07 19.75 -7.48
CA ILE A 78 2.18 20.08 -8.90
C ILE A 78 3.43 20.93 -9.21
N SER A 79 3.80 21.83 -8.30
CA SER A 79 4.91 22.79 -8.49
C SER A 79 6.27 22.32 -7.96
N VAL A 80 6.38 21.05 -7.49
CA VAL A 80 7.65 20.54 -6.93
C VAL A 80 8.80 20.57 -7.95
N ASP A 81 8.53 20.04 -9.13
CA ASP A 81 9.48 20.01 -10.26
C ASP A 81 8.73 19.85 -11.60
N PHE A 82 9.47 19.62 -12.68
CA PHE A 82 8.87 19.47 -14.02
C PHE A 82 7.99 18.24 -14.19
N GLU A 83 8.10 17.22 -13.32
CA GLU A 83 7.23 16.03 -13.30
C GLU A 83 6.08 16.16 -12.28
N GLY A 84 6.03 17.22 -11.49
CA GLY A 84 5.08 17.38 -10.38
C GLY A 84 3.61 17.23 -10.80
N HIS A 85 3.26 17.70 -11.99
CA HIS A 85 1.91 17.51 -12.53
C HIS A 85 1.60 16.04 -12.84
N GLN A 86 2.55 15.31 -13.43
CA GLN A 86 2.40 13.87 -13.73
C GLN A 86 2.31 13.04 -12.44
N VAL A 87 3.11 13.40 -11.44
CA VAL A 87 3.03 12.79 -10.10
C VAL A 87 1.67 13.03 -9.46
N TYR A 88 1.16 14.25 -9.52
CA TYR A 88 -0.18 14.58 -9.01
C TYR A 88 -1.28 13.76 -9.69
N GLU A 89 -1.26 13.65 -11.02
CA GLU A 89 -2.25 12.86 -11.76
C GLU A 89 -2.19 11.38 -11.37
N LEU A 90 -0.99 10.80 -11.21
CA LEU A 90 -0.85 9.42 -10.77
C LEU A 90 -1.34 9.22 -9.31
N VAL A 91 -1.01 10.13 -8.40
CA VAL A 91 -1.51 10.10 -7.02
C VAL A 91 -3.03 10.21 -7.00
N ARG A 92 -3.62 11.14 -7.78
CA ARG A 92 -5.07 11.28 -7.91
C ARG A 92 -5.74 10.01 -8.44
N GLU A 93 -5.10 9.33 -9.40
CA GLU A 93 -5.62 8.09 -9.98
C GLU A 93 -5.72 6.97 -8.94
N VAL A 94 -4.75 6.88 -8.00
CA VAL A 94 -4.72 5.86 -6.93
C VAL A 94 -5.39 6.31 -5.63
N THR A 95 -5.88 7.54 -5.55
CA THR A 95 -6.67 8.07 -4.43
C THR A 95 -8.14 7.67 -4.60
N ARG A 96 -8.73 7.13 -3.54
CA ARG A 96 -10.16 6.82 -3.48
C ARG A 96 -10.96 8.07 -3.15
N SER A 97 -12.01 8.36 -3.93
CA SER A 97 -12.92 9.45 -3.63
C SER A 97 -13.74 9.17 -2.35
N PRO A 98 -14.11 10.20 -1.56
CA PRO A 98 -14.83 10.00 -0.31
C PRO A 98 -16.15 9.21 -0.45
N ASP A 99 -16.86 9.40 -1.57
CA ASP A 99 -18.15 8.73 -1.85
C ASP A 99 -17.97 7.41 -2.62
N GLU A 100 -16.73 7.04 -3.01
CA GLU A 100 -16.46 5.83 -3.78
C GLU A 100 -16.34 4.62 -2.85
N VAL A 101 -17.10 3.56 -3.12
CA VAL A 101 -16.98 2.30 -2.39
C VAL A 101 -15.62 1.65 -2.71
N LYS A 102 -14.98 1.05 -1.71
CA LYS A 102 -13.63 0.49 -1.87
C LYS A 102 -13.52 -0.57 -2.97
N SER A 103 -14.55 -1.41 -3.12
CA SER A 103 -14.61 -2.39 -4.22
C SER A 103 -14.69 -1.76 -5.59
N GLU A 104 -15.45 -0.66 -5.73
CA GLU A 104 -15.57 0.11 -6.99
C GLU A 104 -14.24 0.77 -7.33
N PHE A 105 -13.58 1.38 -6.34
CA PHE A 105 -12.25 1.95 -6.49
C PHE A 105 -11.23 0.91 -7.01
N LEU A 106 -11.15 -0.27 -6.38
CA LEU A 106 -10.23 -1.31 -6.81
C LEU A 106 -10.58 -1.88 -8.20
N THR A 107 -11.86 -1.99 -8.52
CA THR A 107 -12.33 -2.37 -9.85
C THR A 107 -11.96 -1.31 -10.89
N ARG A 108 -12.09 -0.02 -10.55
CA ARG A 108 -11.66 1.09 -11.42
C ARG A 108 -10.15 1.02 -11.73
N ILE A 109 -9.32 0.74 -10.73
CA ILE A 109 -7.87 0.55 -10.94
C ILE A 109 -7.61 -0.66 -11.85
N TYR A 110 -8.34 -1.76 -11.66
CA TYR A 110 -8.22 -2.96 -12.50
C TYR A 110 -8.60 -2.69 -13.96
N GLU A 111 -9.75 -2.07 -14.21
CA GLU A 111 -10.31 -1.92 -15.54
C GLU A 111 -9.70 -0.74 -16.30
N HIS A 112 -9.51 0.40 -15.62
CA HIS A 112 -9.20 1.69 -16.25
C HIS A 112 -7.89 2.31 -15.77
N GLY A 113 -7.26 1.75 -14.72
CA GLY A 113 -6.01 2.29 -14.19
C GLY A 113 -4.87 2.26 -15.21
N SER A 114 -4.03 3.30 -15.19
CA SER A 114 -2.77 3.29 -15.93
C SER A 114 -1.86 2.16 -15.43
N GLN A 115 -0.86 1.79 -16.22
CA GLN A 115 0.11 0.77 -15.79
C GLN A 115 0.80 1.18 -14.50
N ASN A 116 1.21 2.44 -14.35
CA ASN A 116 1.84 2.94 -13.14
C ASN A 116 0.88 2.95 -11.93
N ALA A 117 -0.40 3.24 -12.12
CA ALA A 117 -1.40 3.16 -11.07
C ALA A 117 -1.60 1.73 -10.55
N ARG A 118 -1.66 0.75 -11.46
CA ARG A 118 -1.74 -0.67 -11.10
C ARG A 118 -0.49 -1.13 -10.33
N ILE A 119 0.71 -0.78 -10.82
CA ILE A 119 1.99 -1.12 -10.17
C ILE A 119 2.03 -0.51 -8.75
N LEU A 120 1.72 0.78 -8.63
CA LEU A 120 1.72 1.48 -7.35
C LEU A 120 0.73 0.87 -6.37
N LYS A 121 -0.49 0.53 -6.85
CA LYS A 121 -1.51 -0.08 -5.99
C LYS A 121 -1.15 -1.48 -5.50
N VAL A 122 -0.44 -2.26 -6.31
CA VAL A 122 0.07 -3.59 -5.90
C VAL A 122 1.18 -3.43 -4.86
N ALA A 123 2.13 -2.50 -5.05
CA ALA A 123 3.20 -2.23 -4.08
C ALA A 123 2.66 -1.71 -2.74
N ASP A 124 1.70 -0.77 -2.77
CA ASP A 124 0.96 -0.32 -1.60
C ASP A 124 0.31 -1.49 -0.85
N ARG A 125 -0.36 -2.40 -1.59
CA ARG A 125 -1.01 -3.56 -0.97
C ARG A 125 -0.01 -4.51 -0.33
N ILE A 126 1.14 -4.75 -0.94
CA ILE A 126 2.21 -5.57 -0.34
C ILE A 126 2.66 -4.95 0.98
N SER A 127 2.98 -3.64 1.00
CA SER A 127 3.36 -2.92 2.23
C SER A 127 2.30 -3.02 3.32
N ASN A 128 1.02 -2.87 2.96
CA ASN A 128 -0.10 -3.04 3.88
C ASN A 128 -0.20 -4.47 4.42
N MET A 129 -0.06 -5.48 3.58
CA MET A 129 -0.12 -6.89 3.98
C MET A 129 1.03 -7.31 4.89
N ILE A 130 2.22 -6.75 4.70
CA ILE A 130 3.37 -6.98 5.59
C ILE A 130 3.03 -6.55 7.02
N THR A 131 2.52 -5.34 7.20
CA THR A 131 2.20 -4.77 8.52
C THR A 131 0.92 -5.33 9.15
N LEU A 132 0.05 -5.95 8.37
CA LEU A 132 -1.21 -6.53 8.84
C LEU A 132 -1.01 -7.63 9.90
N GLY A 133 0.17 -8.26 9.96
CA GLY A 133 0.51 -9.25 10.99
C GLY A 133 0.69 -8.67 12.40
N PHE A 134 0.67 -7.36 12.57
CA PHE A 134 0.73 -6.69 13.87
C PHE A 134 -0.66 -6.24 14.36
N VAL A 135 -1.72 -6.51 13.60
CA VAL A 135 -3.09 -6.15 13.93
C VAL A 135 -3.72 -7.25 14.79
N ASN A 136 -4.30 -6.87 15.94
CA ASN A 136 -4.96 -7.79 16.86
C ASN A 136 -6.47 -7.97 16.57
N GLU A 137 -7.01 -7.23 15.60
CA GLU A 137 -8.41 -7.30 15.22
C GLU A 137 -8.60 -8.32 14.08
N MET A 138 -8.84 -9.57 14.43
CA MET A 138 -8.86 -10.70 13.49
C MET A 138 -9.92 -10.57 12.39
N GLU A 139 -11.07 -9.98 12.67
CA GLU A 139 -12.10 -9.71 11.66
C GLU A 139 -11.61 -8.73 10.60
N PHE A 140 -10.86 -7.71 11.02
CA PHE A 140 -10.23 -6.77 10.07
C PHE A 140 -9.19 -7.49 9.21
N VAL A 141 -8.33 -8.32 9.83
CA VAL A 141 -7.30 -9.09 9.10
C VAL A 141 -7.95 -10.01 8.07
N SER A 142 -8.99 -10.77 8.44
CA SER A 142 -9.72 -11.67 7.53
C SER A 142 -10.34 -10.89 6.37
N ARG A 143 -11.11 -9.84 6.66
CA ARG A 143 -11.75 -9.01 5.62
C ARG A 143 -10.73 -8.39 4.67
N TYR A 144 -9.59 -7.95 5.17
CA TYR A 144 -8.54 -7.33 4.36
C TYR A 144 -7.82 -8.34 3.46
N THR A 145 -7.61 -9.58 3.94
CA THR A 145 -7.06 -10.67 3.12
C THR A 145 -8.02 -11.09 2.02
N ASP A 146 -9.31 -11.22 2.32
CA ASP A 146 -10.33 -11.58 1.32
C ASP A 146 -10.50 -10.49 0.26
N GLU A 147 -10.45 -9.21 0.65
CA GLU A 147 -10.43 -8.08 -0.27
C GLU A 147 -9.19 -8.11 -1.17
N THR A 148 -8.01 -8.43 -0.61
CA THR A 148 -6.77 -8.54 -1.38
C THR A 148 -6.86 -9.62 -2.44
N GLU A 149 -7.32 -10.81 -2.07
CA GLU A 149 -7.50 -11.92 -3.00
C GLU A 149 -8.50 -11.57 -4.10
N ARG A 150 -9.65 -11.02 -3.73
CA ARG A 150 -10.74 -10.76 -4.66
C ARG A 150 -10.45 -9.65 -5.66
N TYR A 151 -9.82 -8.55 -5.22
CA TYR A 151 -9.72 -7.33 -6.02
C TYR A 151 -8.29 -6.96 -6.41
N VAL A 152 -7.27 -7.36 -5.64
CA VAL A 152 -5.89 -6.95 -5.92
C VAL A 152 -5.10 -8.03 -6.64
N PHE A 153 -5.37 -9.32 -6.43
CA PHE A 153 -4.74 -10.38 -7.22
C PHE A 153 -4.96 -10.19 -8.72
N PRO A 154 -6.18 -9.89 -9.21
CA PRO A 154 -6.37 -9.61 -10.64
C PRO A 154 -5.53 -8.43 -11.15
N ILE A 155 -5.35 -7.38 -10.32
CA ILE A 155 -4.47 -6.26 -10.68
C ILE A 155 -3.02 -6.75 -10.76
N ALA A 156 -2.56 -7.52 -9.77
CA ALA A 156 -1.19 -8.03 -9.71
C ALA A 156 -0.85 -8.97 -10.86
N GLU A 157 -1.81 -9.77 -11.35
CA GLU A 157 -1.67 -10.60 -12.56
C GLU A 157 -1.34 -9.78 -13.80
N LEU A 158 -1.90 -8.57 -13.92
CA LEU A 158 -1.62 -7.65 -15.03
C LEU A 158 -0.28 -6.92 -14.88
N VAL A 159 0.31 -6.94 -13.68
CA VAL A 159 1.51 -6.17 -13.35
C VAL A 159 2.76 -7.05 -13.35
N ASN A 160 2.82 -8.03 -12.45
CA ASN A 160 4.03 -8.80 -12.20
C ASN A 160 3.73 -10.09 -11.42
N GLY A 161 4.05 -11.23 -12.01
CA GLY A 161 3.81 -12.54 -11.39
C GLY A 161 4.56 -12.77 -10.08
N TYR A 162 5.72 -12.12 -9.86
CA TYR A 162 6.45 -12.21 -8.59
C TYR A 162 5.77 -11.40 -7.49
N MET A 163 5.23 -10.22 -7.80
CA MET A 163 4.43 -9.43 -6.85
C MET A 163 3.12 -10.15 -6.50
N LEU A 164 2.50 -10.81 -7.48
CA LEU A 164 1.34 -11.67 -7.22
C LEU A 164 1.70 -12.82 -6.27
N PHE A 165 2.81 -13.52 -6.53
CA PHE A 165 3.27 -14.60 -5.66
C PHE A 165 3.56 -14.15 -4.24
N GLU A 166 4.19 -12.98 -4.07
CA GLU A 166 4.39 -12.38 -2.74
C GLU A 166 3.06 -12.09 -2.05
N LEU A 167 2.09 -11.47 -2.74
CA LEU A 167 0.76 -11.23 -2.18
C LEU A 167 0.05 -12.52 -1.78
N GLN A 168 0.12 -13.58 -2.58
CA GLN A 168 -0.44 -14.90 -2.26
C GLN A 168 0.18 -15.46 -0.97
N THR A 169 1.50 -15.39 -0.86
CA THR A 169 2.24 -15.85 0.33
C THR A 169 1.84 -15.04 1.58
N LEU A 170 1.69 -13.72 1.44
CA LEU A 170 1.25 -12.86 2.53
C LEU A 170 -0.19 -13.16 2.95
N VAL A 171 -1.12 -13.35 2.02
CA VAL A 171 -2.51 -13.74 2.32
C VAL A 171 -2.56 -15.06 3.08
N GLU A 172 -1.85 -16.09 2.62
CA GLU A 172 -1.76 -17.37 3.33
C GLU A 172 -1.18 -17.22 4.74
N SER A 173 -0.13 -16.41 4.88
CA SER A 173 0.48 -16.12 6.19
C SER A 173 -0.51 -15.44 7.14
N ARG A 174 -1.30 -14.48 6.66
CA ARG A 174 -2.30 -13.77 7.49
C ARG A 174 -3.48 -14.66 7.84
N ARG A 175 -3.92 -15.53 6.95
CA ARG A 175 -4.97 -16.53 7.25
C ARG A 175 -4.51 -17.51 8.34
N ARG A 176 -3.26 -17.98 8.29
CA ARG A 176 -2.68 -18.81 9.36
C ARG A 176 -2.61 -18.05 10.69
N TYR A 177 -2.20 -16.79 10.67
CA TYR A 177 -2.18 -15.94 11.86
C TYR A 177 -3.55 -15.83 12.53
N VAL A 178 -4.62 -15.60 11.77
CA VAL A 178 -6.00 -15.57 12.29
C VAL A 178 -6.38 -16.90 12.91
N GLN A 179 -6.14 -18.02 12.21
CA GLN A 179 -6.45 -19.36 12.71
C GLN A 179 -5.72 -19.70 14.03
N ASP A 180 -4.46 -19.33 14.14
CA ASP A 180 -3.65 -19.60 15.32
C ASP A 180 -4.08 -18.73 16.51
N PHE A 181 -4.46 -17.48 16.26
CA PHE A 181 -5.03 -16.59 17.26
C PHE A 181 -6.36 -17.16 17.82
N GLU A 182 -7.25 -17.62 16.96
CA GLU A 182 -8.52 -18.24 17.37
C GLU A 182 -8.33 -19.52 18.21
N LYS A 183 -7.35 -20.35 17.83
CA LYS A 183 -6.99 -21.56 18.61
C LYS A 183 -6.47 -21.22 20.01
N ILE A 184 -5.64 -20.17 20.13
CA ILE A 184 -5.11 -19.71 21.42
C ILE A 184 -6.27 -19.20 22.29
N LYS A 185 -7.10 -18.33 21.75
CA LYS A 185 -8.25 -17.77 22.45
C LYS A 185 -9.23 -18.86 22.94
N SER A 186 -9.48 -19.87 22.12
CA SER A 186 -10.34 -21.00 22.48
C SER A 186 -9.78 -21.83 23.64
N LYS A 187 -8.43 -21.99 23.71
CA LYS A 187 -7.78 -22.70 24.80
C LYS A 187 -7.80 -21.92 26.11
N GLU A 188 -7.63 -20.60 26.06
CA GLU A 188 -7.73 -19.72 27.24
C GLU A 188 -9.12 -19.77 27.85
N ILE A 189 -10.17 -19.69 27.03
CA ILE A 189 -11.57 -19.79 27.48
C ILE A 189 -11.84 -21.16 28.14
N TYR A 190 -11.28 -22.26 27.58
CA TYR A 190 -11.43 -23.60 28.16
C TYR A 190 -10.74 -23.73 29.53
N LEU A 191 -9.53 -23.15 29.69
CA LEU A 191 -8.79 -23.19 30.96
C LEU A 191 -9.47 -22.34 32.03
N ASP A 192 -10.03 -21.19 31.69
CA ASP A 192 -10.81 -20.37 32.64
C ASP A 192 -12.12 -21.07 33.09
N SER A 193 -12.77 -21.78 32.18
CA SER A 193 -14.00 -22.53 32.53
C SER A 193 -13.75 -23.76 33.40
N THR A 194 -12.54 -24.29 33.43
CA THR A 194 -12.17 -25.47 34.26
C THR A 194 -11.64 -25.08 35.65
N ASN A 195 -11.31 -23.82 35.91
CA ASN A 195 -10.87 -23.34 37.24
C ASN A 195 -12.02 -22.90 38.16
N PHE A 196 -13.28 -23.13 37.80
CA PHE A 196 -14.47 -22.84 38.60
C PHE A 196 -15.16 -24.11 39.19
N ILE A 197 -14.42 -25.21 39.41
CA ILE A 197 -14.91 -26.42 40.10
C ILE A 197 -14.11 -26.64 41.37
#